data_cad56fd3366229a62ceda18438e08526
#
_entry.id   cad56fd3366229a62ceda18438e08526
#
_cell.length_a   1.000
_cell.length_b   1.000
_cell.length_c   1.000
_cell.angle_alpha   90.00
_cell.angle_beta   90.00
_cell.angle_gamma   90.00
#
_symmetry.space_group_name_H-M   'P 1'
#
loop_
_entity.id
_entity.type
_entity.pdbx_description
1 polymer ?
#
loop_
_entity_poly.entity_id
_entity_poly.type
_entity_poly.pdbx_seq_one_letter_code
_entity_poly.pdbx_strand_id
1 'polypeptide(L)'
;MLFIKKEVKTMFARFTIIHTKKDRIDEAARLFEESVVPAFKSQKGYNAAYFISERDTGKSICISIWDSEEDALCNEESHLYQEQLVKFMGLFTDPPYREGYEVLVQG
;
A
#
# COMPACT_ATOMS: atom_id res chain seq x y z
N MET A 1 7.87 10.40 41.15
CA MET A 1 8.22 9.27 40.29
C MET A 1 8.20 9.72 38.85
N LEU A 2 9.30 9.57 38.15
CA LEU A 2 9.44 9.96 36.76
C LEU A 2 8.99 8.82 35.86
N PHE A 3 7.94 9.06 35.10
CA PHE A 3 7.55 8.15 34.04
C PHE A 3 8.25 8.56 32.75
N ILE A 4 9.14 7.71 32.28
CA ILE A 4 9.67 7.86 30.93
C ILE A 4 8.62 7.28 30.01
N LYS A 5 7.89 8.15 29.33
CA LYS A 5 6.96 7.75 28.31
C LYS A 5 7.76 7.30 27.09
N LYS A 6 7.89 5.99 26.91
CA LYS A 6 8.34 5.46 25.63
C LYS A 6 7.27 5.71 24.60
N GLU A 7 7.58 6.49 23.58
CA GLU A 7 6.76 6.51 22.39
C GLU A 7 6.84 5.14 21.72
N VAL A 8 5.77 4.38 21.83
CA VAL A 8 5.61 3.15 21.07
C VAL A 8 4.99 3.54 19.76
N LYS A 9 5.77 3.53 18.69
CA LYS A 9 5.23 3.72 17.34
C LYS A 9 4.38 2.53 16.99
N THR A 10 3.11 2.78 16.72
CA THR A 10 2.17 1.77 16.25
C THR A 10 2.36 1.58 14.75
N MET A 11 2.50 0.32 14.32
CA MET A 11 2.52 0.00 12.90
C MET A 11 1.21 0.42 12.24
N PHE A 12 1.28 0.78 10.98
CA PHE A 12 0.15 1.28 10.22
C PHE A 12 -0.02 0.50 8.92
N ALA A 13 -1.26 0.09 8.65
CA ALA A 13 -1.65 -0.61 7.43
C ALA A 13 -2.38 0.35 6.50
N ARG A 14 -1.90 0.47 5.27
CA ARG A 14 -2.51 1.29 4.23
C ARG A 14 -3.12 0.40 3.16
N PHE A 15 -4.40 0.63 2.90
CA PHE A 15 -5.17 -0.12 1.91
C PHE A 15 -5.52 0.81 0.76
N THR A 16 -5.22 0.40 -0.46
CA THR A 16 -5.69 1.07 -1.66
C THR A 16 -6.61 0.11 -2.41
N ILE A 17 -7.89 0.41 -2.39
CA ILE A 17 -8.92 -0.42 -3.01
C ILE A 17 -9.12 0.05 -4.44
N ILE A 18 -8.99 -0.87 -5.38
CA ILE A 18 -9.11 -0.59 -6.81
C ILE A 18 -9.98 -1.64 -7.49
N HIS A 19 -10.54 -1.26 -8.63
CA HIS A 19 -11.18 -2.21 -9.54
C HIS A 19 -10.29 -2.35 -10.75
N THR A 20 -9.63 -3.50 -10.85
CA THR A 20 -8.77 -3.84 -11.97
C THR A 20 -9.59 -4.47 -13.08
N LYS A 21 -9.26 -4.16 -14.32
CA LYS A 21 -9.86 -4.86 -15.46
C LYS A 21 -9.60 -6.36 -15.31
N LYS A 22 -10.66 -7.18 -15.40
CA LYS A 22 -10.60 -8.63 -15.11
C LYS A 22 -9.56 -9.38 -15.92
N ASP A 23 -9.38 -9.00 -17.18
CA ASP A 23 -8.42 -9.62 -18.08
C ASP A 23 -6.99 -9.11 -17.89
N ARG A 24 -6.79 -8.17 -16.97
CA ARG A 24 -5.48 -7.54 -16.72
C ARG A 24 -5.00 -7.66 -15.28
N ILE A 25 -5.60 -8.54 -14.49
CA ILE A 25 -5.21 -8.73 -13.08
C ILE A 25 -3.76 -9.22 -12.96
N ASP A 26 -3.36 -10.18 -13.78
CA ASP A 26 -1.99 -10.71 -13.73
C ASP A 26 -0.96 -9.67 -14.19
N GLU A 27 -1.31 -8.82 -15.14
CA GLU A 27 -0.48 -7.68 -15.53
C GLU A 27 -0.32 -6.68 -14.38
N ALA A 28 -1.42 -6.37 -13.69
CA ALA A 28 -1.39 -5.49 -12.52
C ALA A 28 -0.54 -6.09 -11.39
N ALA A 29 -0.65 -7.38 -11.14
CA ALA A 29 0.15 -8.08 -10.14
C ALA A 29 1.64 -8.01 -10.47
N ARG A 30 2.00 -8.22 -11.73
CA ARG A 30 3.38 -8.10 -12.19
C ARG A 30 3.92 -6.69 -12.02
N LEU A 31 3.14 -5.70 -12.40
CA LEU A 31 3.53 -4.29 -12.24
C LEU A 31 3.73 -3.95 -10.77
N PHE A 32 2.87 -4.44 -9.90
CA PHE A 32 3.02 -4.25 -8.45
C PHE A 32 4.34 -4.85 -7.95
N GLU A 33 4.62 -6.08 -8.31
CA GLU A 33 5.85 -6.78 -7.89
C GLU A 33 7.11 -6.12 -8.44
N GLU A 34 7.13 -5.78 -9.72
CA GLU A 34 8.32 -5.31 -10.40
C GLU A 34 8.59 -3.81 -10.20
N SER A 35 7.58 -3.02 -9.91
CA SER A 35 7.70 -1.57 -9.87
C SER A 35 7.26 -0.96 -8.54
N VAL A 36 6.12 -1.34 -8.00
CA VAL A 36 5.58 -0.74 -6.77
C VAL A 36 6.35 -1.21 -5.53
N VAL A 37 6.56 -2.51 -5.39
CA VAL A 37 7.28 -3.08 -4.24
C VAL A 37 8.69 -2.51 -4.12
N PRO A 38 9.51 -2.44 -5.18
CA PRO A 38 10.82 -1.80 -5.08
C PRO A 38 10.75 -0.33 -4.65
N ALA A 39 9.75 0.41 -5.12
CA ALA A 39 9.54 1.80 -4.70
C ALA A 39 9.22 1.89 -3.21
N PHE A 40 8.36 1.02 -2.69
CA PHE A 40 8.07 0.94 -1.25
C PHE A 40 9.32 0.61 -0.44
N LYS A 41 10.11 -0.36 -0.89
CA LYS A 41 11.33 -0.79 -0.20
C LYS A 41 12.36 0.32 -0.03
N SER A 42 12.35 1.31 -0.91
CA SER A 42 13.24 2.45 -0.83
C SER A 42 12.79 3.49 0.20
N GLN A 43 11.58 3.37 0.75
CA GLN A 43 11.01 4.34 1.66
C GLN A 43 11.21 3.91 3.12
N LYS A 44 11.38 4.92 3.99
CA LYS A 44 11.53 4.69 5.42
C LYS A 44 10.29 4.04 6.01
N GLY A 45 10.50 3.05 6.86
CA GLY A 45 9.44 2.42 7.64
C GLY A 45 8.68 1.32 6.92
N TYR A 46 9.06 0.97 5.72
CA TYR A 46 8.43 -0.11 4.97
C TYR A 46 8.61 -1.46 5.67
N ASN A 47 7.55 -2.23 5.80
CA ASN A 47 7.58 -3.58 6.38
C ASN A 47 7.18 -4.65 5.38
N ALA A 48 6.01 -4.51 4.76
CA ALA A 48 5.46 -5.51 3.86
C ALA A 48 4.46 -4.89 2.89
N ALA A 49 4.24 -5.58 1.79
CA ALA A 49 3.20 -5.21 0.82
C ALA A 49 2.56 -6.44 0.22
N TYR A 50 1.28 -6.31 -0.12
CA TYR A 50 0.51 -7.38 -0.75
C TYR A 50 -0.39 -6.78 -1.83
N PHE A 51 -0.53 -7.50 -2.92
CA PHE A 51 -1.55 -7.22 -3.93
C PHE A 51 -2.49 -8.42 -3.95
N ILE A 52 -3.74 -8.19 -3.57
CA ILE A 52 -4.75 -9.25 -3.52
C ILE A 52 -5.91 -8.88 -4.44
N SER A 53 -6.53 -9.89 -5.06
CA SER A 53 -7.61 -9.68 -6.03
C SER A 53 -8.67 -10.76 -5.94
N GLU A 54 -9.90 -10.36 -6.18
CA GLU A 54 -10.98 -11.27 -6.50
C GLU A 54 -11.11 -11.34 -8.02
N ARG A 55 -10.81 -12.50 -8.59
CA ARG A 55 -10.72 -12.65 -10.05
C ARG A 55 -12.05 -12.49 -10.77
N ASP A 56 -13.15 -12.84 -10.11
CA ASP A 56 -14.49 -12.79 -10.72
C ASP A 56 -14.99 -11.37 -10.93
N THR A 57 -14.59 -10.44 -10.06
CA THR A 57 -15.06 -9.04 -10.11
C THR A 57 -13.99 -8.05 -10.54
N GLY A 58 -12.70 -8.40 -10.39
CA GLY A 58 -11.59 -7.49 -10.58
C GLY A 58 -11.32 -6.60 -9.37
N LYS A 59 -12.10 -6.74 -8.28
CA LYS A 59 -11.83 -6.00 -7.05
C LYS A 59 -10.45 -6.39 -6.53
N SER A 60 -9.61 -5.40 -6.29
CA SER A 60 -8.23 -5.61 -5.86
C SER A 60 -7.89 -4.69 -4.71
N ILE A 61 -6.98 -5.13 -3.85
CA ILE A 61 -6.51 -4.32 -2.74
C ILE A 61 -4.99 -4.37 -2.71
N CYS A 62 -4.38 -3.19 -2.77
CA CYS A 62 -2.96 -3.03 -2.49
C CYS A 62 -2.82 -2.75 -1.00
N ILE A 63 -2.09 -3.60 -0.30
CA ILE A 63 -1.85 -3.46 1.14
C ILE A 63 -0.38 -3.12 1.33
N SER A 64 -0.09 -2.08 2.12
CA SER A 64 1.28 -1.80 2.56
C SER A 64 1.30 -1.61 4.07
N ILE A 65 2.33 -2.14 4.71
CA ILE A 65 2.51 -2.09 6.15
C ILE A 65 3.75 -1.27 6.45
N TRP A 66 3.59 -0.34 7.39
CA TRP A 66 4.60 0.68 7.74
C TRP A 66 4.85 0.71 9.24
N ASP A 67 6.03 1.17 9.64
CA ASP A 67 6.36 1.35 11.06
C ASP A 67 5.44 2.35 11.75
N SER A 68 4.91 3.32 11.01
CA SER A 68 4.03 4.37 11.54
C SER A 68 3.14 4.95 10.44
N GLU A 69 2.08 5.62 10.86
CA GLU A 69 1.22 6.38 9.93
C GLU A 69 2.01 7.46 9.21
N GLU A 70 2.92 8.14 9.89
CA GLU A 70 3.77 9.17 9.30
C GLU A 70 4.58 8.63 8.13
N ASP A 71 5.19 7.45 8.30
CA ASP A 71 5.97 6.81 7.24
C ASP A 71 5.09 6.45 6.03
N ALA A 72 3.88 5.96 6.27
CA ALA A 72 2.93 5.66 5.21
C ALA A 72 2.55 6.92 4.41
N LEU A 73 2.27 8.02 5.10
CA LEU A 73 1.91 9.28 4.45
C LEU A 73 3.09 9.88 3.69
N CYS A 74 4.30 9.80 4.23
CA CYS A 74 5.51 10.25 3.53
C CYS A 74 5.73 9.48 2.23
N ASN A 75 5.48 8.17 2.24
CA ASN A 75 5.55 7.37 1.02
C ASN A 75 4.56 7.88 -0.03
N GLU A 76 3.32 8.13 0.35
CA GLU A 76 2.28 8.59 -0.59
C GLU A 76 2.60 9.94 -1.23
N GLU A 77 3.32 10.80 -0.54
CA GLU A 77 3.77 12.10 -1.04
C GLU A 77 5.02 12.00 -1.90
N SER A 78 5.68 10.85 -1.94
CA SER A 78 6.91 10.68 -2.69
C SER A 78 6.66 10.64 -4.20
N HIS A 79 7.59 11.16 -4.98
CA HIS A 79 7.55 11.08 -6.44
C HIS A 79 7.56 9.64 -6.93
N LEU A 80 8.31 8.78 -6.28
CA LEU A 80 8.37 7.35 -6.64
C LEU A 80 7.00 6.71 -6.59
N TYR A 81 6.26 6.96 -5.51
CA TYR A 81 4.92 6.40 -5.35
C TYR A 81 3.96 6.95 -6.41
N GLN A 82 3.99 8.27 -6.66
CA GLN A 82 3.13 8.90 -7.65
C GLN A 82 3.39 8.40 -9.07
N GLU A 83 4.64 8.14 -9.40
CA GLU A 83 5.01 7.51 -10.68
C GLU A 83 4.38 6.12 -10.84
N GLN A 84 4.30 5.36 -9.74
CA GLN A 84 3.67 4.05 -9.76
C GLN A 84 2.16 4.14 -10.01
N LEU A 85 1.49 5.10 -9.39
CA LEU A 85 0.06 5.33 -9.63
C LEU A 85 -0.23 5.61 -11.10
N VAL A 86 0.58 6.42 -11.74
CA VAL A 86 0.44 6.73 -13.17
C VAL A 86 0.50 5.46 -14.02
N LYS A 87 1.42 4.56 -13.70
CA LYS A 87 1.55 3.28 -14.43
C LYS A 87 0.31 2.41 -14.32
N PHE A 88 -0.41 2.49 -13.20
CA PHE A 88 -1.62 1.70 -12.96
C PHE A 88 -2.88 2.28 -13.60
N MET A 89 -2.90 3.55 -13.96
CA MET A 89 -4.12 4.24 -14.41
C MET A 89 -4.84 3.55 -15.56
N GLY A 90 -4.12 2.94 -16.49
CA GLY A 90 -4.71 2.20 -17.60
C GLY A 90 -5.32 0.84 -17.23
N LEU A 91 -5.06 0.36 -16.01
CA LEU A 91 -5.51 -0.94 -15.52
C LEU A 91 -6.76 -0.85 -14.64
N PHE A 92 -7.10 0.35 -14.17
CA PHE A 92 -8.26 0.59 -13.31
C PHE A 92 -9.52 0.86 -14.13
N THR A 93 -10.67 0.48 -13.56
CA THR A 93 -11.99 0.87 -14.10
C THR A 93 -12.56 2.07 -13.35
N ASP A 94 -12.14 2.29 -12.11
CA ASP A 94 -12.62 3.36 -11.23
C ASP A 94 -11.46 4.02 -10.50
N PRO A 95 -11.64 5.25 -9.97
CA PRO A 95 -10.63 5.90 -9.14
C PRO A 95 -10.31 5.05 -7.91
N PRO A 96 -9.04 5.03 -7.46
CA PRO A 96 -8.66 4.30 -6.25
C PRO A 96 -9.29 4.91 -5.00
N TYR A 97 -9.61 4.05 -4.04
CA TYR A 97 -10.13 4.43 -2.73
C TYR A 97 -9.15 3.98 -1.66
N ARG A 98 -8.78 4.86 -0.74
CA ARG A 98 -7.78 4.57 0.29
C ARG A 98 -8.38 4.50 1.68
N GLU A 99 -7.90 3.53 2.46
CA GLU A 99 -8.19 3.39 3.88
C GLU A 99 -6.88 3.18 4.63
N GLY A 100 -6.85 3.60 5.90
CA GLY A 100 -5.69 3.41 6.75
C GLY A 100 -6.10 2.98 8.14
N TYR A 101 -5.32 2.08 8.74
CA TYR A 101 -5.64 1.47 10.04
C TYR A 101 -4.40 1.26 10.87
N GLU A 102 -4.53 1.49 12.19
CA GLU A 102 -3.50 1.06 13.12
C GLU A 102 -3.48 -0.46 13.21
N VAL A 103 -2.28 -1.03 13.29
CA VAL A 103 -2.12 -2.46 13.57
C VAL A 103 -2.18 -2.63 15.08
N LEU A 104 -3.26 -3.18 15.58
CA LEU A 104 -3.46 -3.38 17.02
C LEU A 104 -2.87 -4.70 17.51
N VAL A 105 -2.85 -5.71 16.64
CA VAL A 105 -2.31 -7.05 16.95
C VAL A 105 -1.61 -7.59 15.73
N GLN A 106 -0.43 -8.14 15.96
CA GLN A 106 0.32 -8.88 14.97
C GLN A 106 0.58 -10.28 15.51
N GLY A 107 0.10 -11.28 14.82
CA GLY A 107 0.28 -12.69 15.17
C GLY A 107 1.46 -13.36 14.47
#